data_2b1cd6c4653b031dbaa8c604bc1acdb6
#
_entry.id   2b1cd6c4653b031dbaa8c604bc1acdb6
#
_cell.length_a   1.000
_cell.length_b   1.000
_cell.length_c   1.000
_cell.angle_alpha   90.00
_cell.angle_beta   90.00
_cell.angle_gamma   90.00
#
_symmetry.space_group_name_H-M   'P 1'
#
loop_
_entity.id
_entity.type
_entity.pdbx_description
1 polymer ?
#
loop_
_entity_poly.entity_id
_entity_poly.type
_entity_poly.pdbx_seq_one_letter_code
_entity_poly.pdbx_strand_id
1 'polypeptide(L)'
;MLETLKAGLPALGLALSPEAQNNLCAFGAAVVEQNKVMNLTAITEPDRVAKLHLLDSLTLLTLADLRGKKVIDVGCGAGFPGVPVKIACPEMQLTLLDSLGKRMNWLQSFLPELGVEAECVTARAEEAVIARRETYDFATSRAVARLNILLELTAPYVKVGGAVLAMKGMAAREELDEAKNAIRKLGLKVEVVKEFPIEDTAHTVIVLRKVAPTPPQYPRRYAKIKQSPL
;
A
#
# COMPACT_ATOMS: atom_id res chain seq x y z
N MET A 1 14.25 -1.05 17.10
CA MET A 1 12.93 -1.18 16.41
C MET A 1 11.75 -0.89 17.34
N LEU A 2 11.53 -1.66 18.43
CA LEU A 2 10.33 -1.47 19.29
C LEU A 2 10.27 -0.07 19.93
N GLU A 3 11.36 0.42 20.50
CA GLU A 3 11.39 1.75 21.12
C GLU A 3 11.17 2.87 20.09
N THR A 4 11.73 2.73 18.90
CA THR A 4 11.54 3.65 17.78
C THR A 4 10.07 3.66 17.32
N LEU A 5 9.45 2.46 17.20
CA LEU A 5 8.03 2.33 16.88
C LEU A 5 7.16 3.00 17.94
N LYS A 6 7.39 2.71 19.24
CA LYS A 6 6.66 3.33 20.35
C LYS A 6 6.77 4.85 20.36
N ALA A 7 7.96 5.37 20.10
CA ALA A 7 8.19 6.82 20.06
C ALA A 7 7.47 7.51 18.89
N GLY A 8 7.29 6.81 17.76
CA GLY A 8 6.64 7.38 16.56
C GLY A 8 5.12 7.31 16.55
N LEU A 9 4.50 6.34 17.24
CA LEU A 9 3.04 6.16 17.25
C LEU A 9 2.26 7.39 17.73
N PRO A 10 2.66 8.09 18.83
CA PRO A 10 1.94 9.28 19.27
C PRO A 10 1.94 10.42 18.26
N ALA A 11 3.00 10.58 17.46
CA ALA A 11 3.08 11.58 16.40
C ALA A 11 2.06 11.33 15.28
N LEU A 12 1.63 10.07 15.10
CA LEU A 12 0.55 9.68 14.20
C LEU A 12 -0.83 9.70 14.86
N GLY A 13 -0.90 10.00 16.17
CA GLY A 13 -2.16 9.90 16.93
C GLY A 13 -2.66 8.47 17.08
N LEU A 14 -1.78 7.48 16.99
CA LEU A 14 -2.12 6.06 17.07
C LEU A 14 -1.75 5.47 18.43
N ALA A 15 -2.67 4.68 18.98
CA ALA A 15 -2.45 3.86 20.16
C ALA A 15 -2.65 2.38 19.78
N LEU A 16 -1.59 1.59 19.80
CA LEU A 16 -1.63 0.16 19.48
C LEU A 16 -1.40 -0.67 20.75
N SER A 17 -2.04 -1.85 20.81
CA SER A 17 -1.79 -2.81 21.88
C SER A 17 -0.32 -3.27 21.89
N PRO A 18 0.22 -3.70 23.03
CA PRO A 18 1.57 -4.29 23.10
C PRO A 18 1.76 -5.47 22.13
N GLU A 19 0.72 -6.27 21.94
CA GLU A 19 0.71 -7.38 20.99
C GLU A 19 0.88 -6.89 19.55
N ALA A 20 0.11 -5.90 19.09
CA ALA A 20 0.24 -5.33 17.76
C ALA A 20 1.63 -4.72 17.54
N GLN A 21 2.19 -4.03 18.55
CA GLN A 21 3.55 -3.47 18.48
C GLN A 21 4.60 -4.57 18.33
N ASN A 22 4.46 -5.68 19.07
CA ASN A 22 5.36 -6.82 18.97
C ASN A 22 5.25 -7.51 17.62
N ASN A 23 4.02 -7.71 17.10
CA ASN A 23 3.80 -8.32 15.78
C ASN A 23 4.35 -7.44 14.65
N LEU A 24 4.23 -6.12 14.74
CA LEU A 24 4.87 -5.18 13.80
C LEU A 24 6.39 -5.36 13.80
N CYS A 25 7.01 -5.42 14.97
CA CYS A 25 8.45 -5.63 15.09
C CYS A 25 8.89 -7.01 14.59
N ALA A 26 8.12 -8.06 14.89
CA ALA A 26 8.38 -9.41 14.40
C ALA A 26 8.29 -9.48 12.87
N PHE A 27 7.27 -8.83 12.28
CA PHE A 27 7.15 -8.71 10.83
C PHE A 27 8.34 -7.96 10.22
N GLY A 28 8.73 -6.82 10.78
CA GLY A 28 9.89 -6.06 10.31
C GLY A 28 11.19 -6.87 10.37
N ALA A 29 11.41 -7.62 11.45
CA ALA A 29 12.57 -8.50 11.61
C ALA A 29 12.57 -9.66 10.60
N ALA A 30 11.42 -10.28 10.36
CA ALA A 30 11.26 -11.34 9.37
C ALA A 30 11.52 -10.84 7.94
N VAL A 31 11.09 -9.63 7.59
CA VAL A 31 11.43 -9.01 6.29
C VAL A 31 12.93 -8.83 6.14
N VAL A 32 13.63 -8.36 7.17
CA VAL A 32 15.09 -8.19 7.15
C VAL A 32 15.80 -9.54 7.00
N GLU A 33 15.34 -10.57 7.72
CA GLU A 33 15.91 -11.92 7.59
C GLU A 33 15.67 -12.49 6.20
N GLN A 34 14.45 -12.43 5.70
CA GLN A 34 14.09 -12.91 4.36
C GLN A 34 14.77 -12.11 3.24
N ASN A 35 15.13 -10.85 3.51
CA ASN A 35 15.86 -10.00 2.56
C ASN A 35 17.23 -10.56 2.17
N LYS A 36 17.87 -11.37 3.03
CA LYS A 36 19.16 -12.04 2.76
C LYS A 36 19.08 -12.98 1.55
N VAL A 37 17.88 -13.47 1.21
CA VAL A 37 17.65 -14.43 0.11
C VAL A 37 16.75 -13.91 -1.01
N MET A 38 15.98 -12.83 -0.78
CA MET A 38 14.98 -12.36 -1.76
C MET A 38 15.17 -10.92 -2.28
N ASN A 39 16.08 -10.14 -1.72
CA ASN A 39 16.25 -8.71 -2.06
C ASN A 39 14.92 -7.94 -1.97
N LEU A 40 14.31 -7.93 -0.78
CA LEU A 40 13.01 -7.33 -0.51
C LEU A 40 13.09 -5.81 -0.26
N THR A 41 14.19 -5.36 0.36
CA THR A 41 14.39 -3.97 0.76
C THR A 41 15.87 -3.61 0.83
N ALA A 42 16.20 -2.34 0.58
CA ALA A 42 17.54 -1.80 0.86
C ALA A 42 17.72 -1.34 2.31
N ILE A 43 16.64 -1.33 3.11
CA ILE A 43 16.63 -0.84 4.49
C ILE A 43 16.65 -2.04 5.43
N THR A 44 17.73 -2.21 6.19
CA THR A 44 17.95 -3.37 7.06
C THR A 44 18.20 -2.98 8.53
N GLU A 45 18.56 -1.73 8.81
CA GLU A 45 18.76 -1.25 10.19
C GLU A 45 17.42 -1.21 10.92
N PRO A 46 17.32 -1.82 12.12
CA PRO A 46 16.06 -1.97 12.84
C PRO A 46 15.28 -0.66 13.05
N ASP A 47 15.97 0.42 13.37
CA ASP A 47 15.33 1.72 13.62
C ASP A 47 14.81 2.37 12.34
N ARG A 48 15.53 2.20 11.23
CA ARG A 48 15.06 2.65 9.92
C ARG A 48 13.91 1.80 9.38
N VAL A 49 13.91 0.48 9.65
CA VAL A 49 12.75 -0.37 9.34
C VAL A 49 11.52 0.10 10.11
N ALA A 50 11.67 0.42 11.41
CA ALA A 50 10.56 0.97 12.20
C ALA A 50 10.00 2.25 11.61
N LYS A 51 10.85 3.20 11.21
CA LYS A 51 10.44 4.50 10.68
C LYS A 51 9.93 4.40 9.25
N LEU A 52 10.76 3.88 8.32
CA LEU A 52 10.57 3.96 6.88
C LEU A 52 9.69 2.83 6.31
N HIS A 53 9.41 1.81 7.11
CA HIS A 53 8.51 0.73 6.70
C HIS A 53 7.29 0.63 7.61
N LEU A 54 7.46 0.50 8.93
CA LEU A 54 6.32 0.29 9.82
C LEU A 54 5.51 1.57 10.02
N LEU A 55 6.11 2.64 10.58
CA LEU A 55 5.41 3.91 10.84
C LEU A 55 4.93 4.57 9.55
N ASP A 56 5.73 4.53 8.48
CA ASP A 56 5.32 5.02 7.16
C ASP A 56 4.03 4.32 6.69
N SER A 57 3.96 2.99 6.79
CA SER A 57 2.74 2.25 6.43
C SER A 57 1.53 2.66 7.29
N LEU A 58 1.73 2.87 8.59
CA LEU A 58 0.67 3.24 9.53
C LEU A 58 0.10 4.65 9.30
N THR A 59 0.77 5.51 8.53
CA THR A 59 0.23 6.82 8.13
C THR A 59 -1.13 6.70 7.43
N LEU A 60 -1.41 5.58 6.75
CA LEU A 60 -2.69 5.34 6.09
C LEU A 60 -3.87 5.33 7.06
N LEU A 61 -3.67 4.85 8.30
CA LEU A 61 -4.72 4.82 9.34
C LEU A 61 -5.11 6.22 9.84
N THR A 62 -4.27 7.23 9.60
CA THR A 62 -4.59 8.62 9.94
C THR A 62 -5.49 9.30 8.90
N LEU A 63 -5.67 8.68 7.74
CA LEU A 63 -6.35 9.27 6.58
C LEU A 63 -7.62 8.51 6.18
N ALA A 64 -7.79 7.27 6.64
CA ALA A 64 -8.95 6.45 6.31
C ALA A 64 -9.29 5.48 7.45
N ASP A 65 -10.58 5.33 7.73
CA ASP A 65 -11.07 4.26 8.60
C ASP A 65 -11.18 2.96 7.78
N LEU A 66 -10.27 2.03 8.06
CA LEU A 66 -10.17 0.75 7.35
C LEU A 66 -10.84 -0.41 8.08
N ARG A 67 -11.46 -0.19 9.25
CA ARG A 67 -12.14 -1.25 10.02
C ARG A 67 -13.29 -1.85 9.24
N GLY A 68 -13.28 -3.16 9.08
CA GLY A 68 -14.27 -3.91 8.31
C GLY A 68 -14.24 -3.68 6.79
N LYS A 69 -13.25 -2.92 6.28
CA LYS A 69 -13.15 -2.58 4.86
C LYS A 69 -12.35 -3.63 4.08
N LYS A 70 -12.72 -3.82 2.82
CA LYS A 70 -11.94 -4.59 1.86
C LYS A 70 -10.84 -3.71 1.27
N VAL A 71 -9.59 -4.08 1.50
CA VAL A 71 -8.41 -3.34 1.07
C VAL A 71 -7.53 -4.24 0.21
N ILE A 72 -7.10 -3.74 -0.94
CA ILE A 72 -6.10 -4.41 -1.77
C ILE A 72 -4.80 -3.61 -1.77
N ASP A 73 -3.68 -4.29 -1.50
CA ASP A 73 -2.33 -3.72 -1.63
C ASP A 73 -1.73 -4.17 -2.97
N VAL A 74 -1.65 -3.26 -3.93
CA VAL A 74 -1.23 -3.54 -5.30
C VAL A 74 0.27 -3.34 -5.46
N GLY A 75 0.98 -4.43 -5.79
CA GLY A 75 2.44 -4.44 -5.82
C GLY A 75 3.02 -4.42 -4.41
N CYS A 76 2.47 -5.22 -3.50
CA CYS A 76 2.78 -5.20 -2.07
C CYS A 76 4.25 -5.55 -1.74
N GLY A 77 4.98 -6.18 -2.66
CA GLY A 77 6.38 -6.54 -2.47
C GLY A 77 6.61 -7.43 -1.25
N ALA A 78 7.28 -6.89 -0.25
CA ALA A 78 7.51 -7.54 1.04
C ALA A 78 6.29 -7.45 1.99
N GLY A 79 5.12 -6.99 1.51
CA GLY A 79 3.91 -6.82 2.31
C GLY A 79 3.69 -5.40 2.84
N PHE A 80 4.40 -4.39 2.29
CA PHE A 80 4.24 -2.99 2.67
C PHE A 80 3.43 -2.19 1.63
N PRO A 81 2.47 -1.39 2.05
CA PRO A 81 2.06 -1.07 3.43
C PRO A 81 1.03 -2.05 4.04
N GLY A 82 0.47 -3.00 3.27
CA GLY A 82 -0.71 -3.78 3.65
C GLY A 82 -0.59 -4.52 4.98
N VAL A 83 0.51 -5.25 5.22
CA VAL A 83 0.69 -6.08 6.42
C VAL A 83 0.78 -5.25 7.70
N PRO A 84 1.61 -4.19 7.81
CA PRO A 84 1.62 -3.33 8.99
C PRO A 84 0.26 -2.71 9.29
N VAL A 85 -0.48 -2.29 8.26
CA VAL A 85 -1.83 -1.73 8.42
C VAL A 85 -2.80 -2.78 8.94
N LYS A 86 -2.73 -4.03 8.44
CA LYS A 86 -3.56 -5.14 8.91
C LYS A 86 -3.26 -5.53 10.35
N ILE A 87 -1.99 -5.54 10.76
CA ILE A 87 -1.59 -5.79 12.16
C ILE A 87 -2.20 -4.72 13.09
N ALA A 88 -2.19 -3.47 12.68
CA ALA A 88 -2.72 -2.36 13.46
C ALA A 88 -4.25 -2.20 13.37
N CYS A 89 -4.88 -2.78 12.36
CA CYS A 89 -6.32 -2.76 12.10
C CYS A 89 -6.80 -4.17 11.73
N PRO A 90 -6.92 -5.09 12.72
CA PRO A 90 -7.18 -6.51 12.46
C PRO A 90 -8.54 -6.79 11.82
N GLU A 91 -9.52 -5.89 11.92
CA GLU A 91 -10.83 -6.01 11.30
C GLU A 91 -10.79 -5.77 9.77
N MET A 92 -9.72 -5.20 9.24
CA MET A 92 -9.54 -4.96 7.81
C MET A 92 -9.45 -6.30 7.05
N GLN A 93 -10.13 -6.42 5.91
CA GLN A 93 -10.01 -7.56 5.00
C GLN A 93 -8.94 -7.25 3.96
N LEU A 94 -7.76 -7.87 4.10
CA LEU A 94 -6.58 -7.57 3.28
C LEU A 94 -6.42 -8.58 2.15
N THR A 95 -6.25 -8.04 0.93
CA THR A 95 -5.71 -8.78 -0.23
C THR A 95 -4.35 -8.20 -0.59
N LEU A 96 -3.33 -9.04 -0.63
CA LEU A 96 -1.97 -8.71 -1.08
C LEU A 96 -1.80 -9.18 -2.52
N LEU A 97 -1.44 -8.29 -3.42
CA LEU A 97 -1.24 -8.59 -4.83
C LEU A 97 0.17 -8.23 -5.28
N ASP A 98 0.91 -9.20 -5.79
CA ASP A 98 2.21 -8.99 -6.45
C ASP A 98 2.42 -10.02 -7.56
N SER A 99 3.18 -9.65 -8.59
CA SER A 99 3.48 -10.56 -9.71
C SER A 99 4.58 -11.57 -9.41
N LEU A 100 5.32 -11.41 -8.31
CA LEU A 100 6.45 -12.26 -7.94
C LEU A 100 6.00 -13.36 -6.96
N GLY A 101 5.77 -14.56 -7.49
CA GLY A 101 5.29 -15.72 -6.72
C GLY A 101 6.14 -16.06 -5.50
N LYS A 102 7.48 -15.90 -5.56
CA LYS A 102 8.35 -16.17 -4.40
C LYS A 102 8.01 -15.30 -3.19
N ARG A 103 7.70 -14.00 -3.41
CA ARG A 103 7.29 -13.07 -2.35
C ARG A 103 5.93 -13.45 -1.77
N MET A 104 4.98 -13.75 -2.64
CA MET A 104 3.62 -14.12 -2.23
C MET A 104 3.60 -15.44 -1.46
N ASN A 105 4.36 -16.45 -1.90
CA ASN A 105 4.49 -17.72 -1.19
C ASN A 105 5.09 -17.53 0.20
N TRP A 106 6.12 -16.66 0.33
CA TRP A 106 6.69 -16.35 1.64
C TRP A 106 5.66 -15.66 2.55
N LEU A 107 4.98 -14.63 2.08
CA LEU A 107 3.94 -13.95 2.86
C LEU A 107 2.84 -14.93 3.27
N GLN A 108 2.35 -15.76 2.36
CA GLN A 108 1.31 -16.76 2.62
C GLN A 108 1.73 -17.77 3.70
N SER A 109 3.01 -18.17 3.76
CA SER A 109 3.51 -19.09 4.77
C SER A 109 3.78 -18.41 6.11
N PHE A 110 4.24 -17.15 6.11
CA PHE A 110 4.69 -16.45 7.31
C PHE A 110 3.57 -15.72 8.07
N LEU A 111 2.60 -15.11 7.38
CA LEU A 111 1.57 -14.31 8.03
C LEU A 111 0.74 -15.06 9.09
N PRO A 112 0.41 -16.35 8.92
CA PRO A 112 -0.28 -17.13 9.95
C PRO A 112 0.49 -17.23 11.28
N GLU A 113 1.83 -17.20 11.25
CA GLU A 113 2.67 -17.23 12.47
C GLU A 113 2.48 -15.98 13.33
N LEU A 114 2.06 -14.87 12.72
CA LEU A 114 1.71 -13.61 13.39
C LEU A 114 0.21 -13.48 13.67
N GLY A 115 -0.61 -14.50 13.38
CA GLY A 115 -2.07 -14.39 13.47
C GLY A 115 -2.68 -13.41 12.46
N VAL A 116 -1.99 -13.14 11.35
CA VAL A 116 -2.43 -12.19 10.32
C VAL A 116 -3.09 -12.94 9.17
N GLU A 117 -4.37 -12.71 8.96
CA GLU A 117 -5.11 -13.25 7.83
C GLU A 117 -5.08 -12.28 6.64
N ALA A 118 -4.63 -12.75 5.48
CA ALA A 118 -4.64 -12.00 4.23
C ALA A 118 -4.78 -12.95 3.04
N GLU A 119 -5.52 -12.52 2.02
CA GLU A 119 -5.54 -13.20 0.72
C GLU A 119 -4.26 -12.83 -0.05
N CYS A 120 -3.44 -13.83 -0.39
CA CYS A 120 -2.23 -13.64 -1.18
C CYS A 120 -2.49 -14.00 -2.65
N VAL A 121 -2.34 -13.05 -3.57
CA VAL A 121 -2.64 -13.22 -5.01
C VAL A 121 -1.37 -13.00 -5.82
N THR A 122 -0.92 -14.05 -6.54
CA THR A 122 0.19 -13.94 -7.49
C THR A 122 -0.34 -13.68 -8.88
N ALA A 123 -0.33 -12.42 -9.30
CA ALA A 123 -0.77 -12.01 -10.65
C ALA A 123 -0.27 -10.61 -11.00
N ARG A 124 -0.33 -10.25 -12.29
CA ARG A 124 -0.22 -8.86 -12.72
C ARG A 124 -1.49 -8.09 -12.34
N ALA A 125 -1.34 -6.81 -11.94
CA ALA A 125 -2.47 -6.00 -11.52
C ALA A 125 -3.52 -5.81 -12.63
N GLU A 126 -3.08 -5.61 -13.87
CA GLU A 126 -3.95 -5.46 -15.04
C GLU A 126 -4.69 -6.75 -15.43
N GLU A 127 -4.24 -7.90 -14.94
CA GLU A 127 -4.88 -9.21 -15.19
C GLU A 127 -5.82 -9.60 -14.05
N ALA A 128 -5.37 -9.47 -12.80
CA ALA A 128 -6.14 -9.85 -11.62
C ALA A 128 -7.43 -9.03 -11.46
N VAL A 129 -7.47 -7.81 -12.01
CA VAL A 129 -8.63 -6.93 -11.92
C VAL A 129 -9.88 -7.48 -12.62
N ILE A 130 -9.74 -8.39 -13.58
CA ILE A 130 -10.88 -8.97 -14.34
C ILE A 130 -11.90 -9.58 -13.38
N ALA A 131 -11.45 -10.33 -12.38
CA ALA A 131 -12.30 -10.97 -11.38
C ALA A 131 -12.56 -10.10 -10.13
N ARG A 132 -11.92 -8.94 -10.01
CA ARG A 132 -11.91 -8.11 -8.79
C ARG A 132 -12.30 -6.65 -9.03
N ARG A 133 -12.86 -6.36 -10.20
CA ARG A 133 -13.18 -5.00 -10.62
C ARG A 133 -14.20 -4.35 -9.68
N GLU A 134 -13.82 -3.17 -9.16
CA GLU A 134 -14.68 -2.33 -8.32
C GLU A 134 -15.31 -3.08 -7.11
N THR A 135 -14.52 -3.98 -6.50
CA THR A 135 -14.98 -4.78 -5.34
C THR A 135 -14.37 -4.33 -4.01
N TYR A 136 -13.31 -3.50 -4.05
CA TYR A 136 -12.62 -3.04 -2.84
C TYR A 136 -13.09 -1.65 -2.42
N ASP A 137 -13.08 -1.43 -1.10
CA ASP A 137 -13.30 -0.11 -0.51
C ASP A 137 -12.08 0.79 -0.74
N PHE A 138 -10.89 0.21 -0.60
CA PHE A 138 -9.63 0.92 -0.78
C PHE A 138 -8.63 0.08 -1.57
N ALA A 139 -7.82 0.77 -2.37
CA ALA A 139 -6.59 0.22 -2.91
C ALA A 139 -5.41 1.04 -2.37
N THR A 140 -4.35 0.37 -1.93
CA THR A 140 -3.11 1.02 -1.53
C THR A 140 -1.95 0.53 -2.37
N SER A 141 -0.88 1.31 -2.43
CA SER A 141 0.35 0.93 -3.10
C SER A 141 1.50 1.83 -2.69
N ARG A 142 2.71 1.26 -2.63
CA ARG A 142 3.95 1.98 -2.35
C ARG A 142 5.05 1.56 -3.31
N ALA A 143 5.80 2.53 -3.86
CA ALA A 143 7.02 2.31 -4.67
C ALA A 143 6.84 1.44 -5.92
N VAL A 144 5.65 1.38 -6.52
CA VAL A 144 5.37 0.57 -7.73
C VAL A 144 5.69 1.30 -9.02
N ALA A 145 5.18 2.53 -9.19
CA ALA A 145 5.34 3.33 -10.41
C ALA A 145 5.01 4.81 -10.16
N ARG A 146 5.25 5.68 -11.14
CA ARG A 146 4.74 7.06 -11.11
C ARG A 146 3.22 7.07 -11.00
N LEU A 147 2.64 8.14 -10.43
CA LEU A 147 1.24 8.18 -10.04
C LEU A 147 0.28 7.92 -11.22
N ASN A 148 0.54 8.49 -12.39
CA ASN A 148 -0.30 8.29 -13.58
C ASN A 148 -0.39 6.82 -14.02
N ILE A 149 0.71 6.07 -13.94
CA ILE A 149 0.76 4.62 -14.18
C ILE A 149 0.06 3.87 -13.04
N LEU A 150 0.39 4.23 -11.79
CA LEU A 150 -0.15 3.58 -10.60
C LEU A 150 -1.68 3.65 -10.56
N LEU A 151 -2.25 4.80 -10.88
CA LEU A 151 -3.71 4.98 -10.86
C LEU A 151 -4.42 4.08 -11.86
N GLU A 152 -3.85 3.83 -13.03
CA GLU A 152 -4.45 2.89 -13.99
C GLU A 152 -4.41 1.43 -13.48
N LEU A 153 -3.44 1.08 -12.64
CA LEU A 153 -3.32 -0.24 -12.03
C LEU A 153 -4.17 -0.41 -10.76
N THR A 154 -4.58 0.67 -10.10
CA THR A 154 -5.26 0.62 -8.80
C THR A 154 -6.72 1.05 -8.85
N ALA A 155 -7.06 2.12 -9.59
CA ALA A 155 -8.41 2.66 -9.64
C ALA A 155 -9.48 1.64 -10.09
N PRO A 156 -9.19 0.72 -11.03
CA PRO A 156 -10.18 -0.27 -11.46
C PRO A 156 -10.60 -1.28 -10.39
N TYR A 157 -9.83 -1.45 -9.31
CA TYR A 157 -10.19 -2.30 -8.18
C TYR A 157 -11.18 -1.64 -7.23
N VAL A 158 -11.17 -0.31 -7.17
CA VAL A 158 -11.90 0.47 -6.17
C VAL A 158 -13.33 0.74 -6.62
N LYS A 159 -14.30 0.43 -5.78
CA LYS A 159 -15.71 0.75 -6.01
C LYS A 159 -15.97 2.26 -5.96
N VAL A 160 -17.03 2.74 -6.60
CA VAL A 160 -17.46 4.13 -6.47
C VAL A 160 -17.76 4.44 -5.00
N GLY A 161 -17.26 5.57 -4.51
CA GLY A 161 -17.29 5.94 -3.10
C GLY A 161 -16.08 5.46 -2.29
N GLY A 162 -15.30 4.50 -2.79
CA GLY A 162 -14.03 4.10 -2.20
C GLY A 162 -12.86 5.04 -2.55
N ALA A 163 -11.62 4.70 -2.21
CA ALA A 163 -10.47 5.54 -2.51
C ALA A 163 -9.19 4.74 -2.82
N VAL A 164 -8.31 5.35 -3.61
CA VAL A 164 -6.91 4.94 -3.74
C VAL A 164 -6.07 5.71 -2.73
N LEU A 165 -5.25 5.01 -1.96
CA LEU A 165 -4.30 5.55 -0.99
C LEU A 165 -2.88 5.35 -1.56
N ALA A 166 -2.40 6.34 -2.31
CA ALA A 166 -1.10 6.26 -3.00
C ALA A 166 0.01 6.83 -2.11
N MET A 167 0.95 5.97 -1.69
CA MET A 167 2.13 6.39 -0.93
C MET A 167 3.25 6.79 -1.88
N LYS A 168 3.75 8.02 -1.71
CA LYS A 168 4.72 8.66 -2.58
C LYS A 168 5.86 9.30 -1.79
N GLY A 169 7.01 9.49 -2.45
CA GLY A 169 8.15 10.23 -1.93
C GLY A 169 8.15 11.70 -2.33
N MET A 170 9.34 12.30 -2.38
CA MET A 170 9.57 13.74 -2.63
C MET A 170 8.94 14.25 -3.94
N ALA A 171 8.83 13.41 -4.98
CA ALA A 171 8.25 13.79 -6.27
C ALA A 171 6.70 13.78 -6.30
N ALA A 172 6.03 13.62 -5.15
CA ALA A 172 4.58 13.45 -5.07
C ALA A 172 3.79 14.57 -5.76
N ARG A 173 4.21 15.82 -5.62
CA ARG A 173 3.54 16.99 -6.23
C ARG A 173 3.70 17.01 -7.75
N GLU A 174 4.92 16.76 -8.24
CA GLU A 174 5.21 16.63 -9.68
C GLU A 174 4.40 15.47 -10.30
N GLU A 175 4.42 14.29 -9.66
CA GLU A 175 3.64 13.14 -10.10
C GLU A 175 2.12 13.40 -10.11
N LEU A 176 1.63 14.19 -9.16
CA LEU A 176 0.22 14.58 -9.09
C LEU A 176 -0.16 15.48 -10.28
N ASP A 177 0.71 16.42 -10.64
CA ASP A 177 0.50 17.29 -11.80
C ASP A 177 0.48 16.50 -13.11
N GLU A 178 1.38 15.54 -13.27
CA GLU A 178 1.41 14.63 -14.42
C GLU A 178 0.18 13.70 -14.48
N ALA A 179 -0.38 13.33 -13.32
CA ALA A 179 -1.51 12.40 -13.24
C ALA A 179 -2.89 13.02 -13.49
N LYS A 180 -3.00 14.33 -13.74
CA LYS A 180 -4.30 15.02 -13.90
C LYS A 180 -5.22 14.37 -14.94
N ASN A 181 -4.63 13.92 -16.07
CA ASN A 181 -5.39 13.22 -17.11
C ASN A 181 -5.84 11.83 -16.66
N ALA A 182 -4.97 11.05 -15.98
CA ALA A 182 -5.31 9.76 -15.40
C ALA A 182 -6.44 9.89 -14.38
N ILE A 183 -6.32 10.84 -13.44
CA ILE A 183 -7.33 11.13 -12.41
C ILE A 183 -8.70 11.33 -13.04
N ARG A 184 -8.79 12.22 -14.06
CA ARG A 184 -10.04 12.50 -14.74
C ARG A 184 -10.60 11.29 -15.49
N LYS A 185 -9.75 10.58 -16.26
CA LYS A 185 -10.18 9.45 -17.10
C LYS A 185 -10.59 8.21 -16.29
N LEU A 186 -10.00 8.02 -15.12
CA LEU A 186 -10.26 6.86 -14.27
C LEU A 186 -11.39 7.08 -13.26
N GLY A 187 -12.06 8.23 -13.31
CA GLY A 187 -13.18 8.56 -12.42
C GLY A 187 -12.73 8.85 -10.98
N LEU A 188 -11.58 9.49 -10.82
CA LEU A 188 -11.00 9.85 -9.52
C LEU A 188 -11.08 11.36 -9.26
N LYS A 189 -11.02 11.73 -7.97
CA LYS A 189 -10.86 13.11 -7.50
C LYS A 189 -9.87 13.12 -6.35
N VAL A 190 -8.90 14.04 -6.36
CA VAL A 190 -7.99 14.24 -5.22
C VAL A 190 -8.80 14.75 -4.03
N GLU A 191 -8.69 14.08 -2.91
CA GLU A 191 -9.36 14.43 -1.66
C GLU A 191 -8.39 14.97 -0.62
N VAL A 192 -7.23 14.30 -0.46
CA VAL A 192 -6.19 14.69 0.48
C VAL A 192 -4.81 14.52 -0.17
N VAL A 193 -3.92 15.45 0.11
CA VAL A 193 -2.47 15.31 -0.10
C VAL A 193 -1.82 15.66 1.24
N LYS A 194 -1.25 14.68 1.93
CA LYS A 194 -0.67 14.87 3.25
C LYS A 194 0.77 14.40 3.28
N GLU A 195 1.66 15.29 3.68
CA GLU A 195 3.06 15.02 3.92
C GLU A 195 3.27 14.61 5.38
N PHE A 196 4.13 13.61 5.58
CA PHE A 196 4.53 13.12 6.88
C PHE A 196 6.04 13.29 7.02
N PRO A 197 6.52 13.97 8.06
CA PRO A 197 7.96 14.11 8.34
C PRO A 197 8.47 12.78 8.93
N ILE A 198 9.01 11.92 8.08
CA ILE A 198 9.64 10.66 8.51
C ILE A 198 11.11 10.70 8.10
N GLU A 199 11.99 10.80 9.07
CA GLU A 199 13.42 11.11 8.87
C GLU A 199 13.60 12.43 8.06
N ASP A 200 14.63 12.49 7.24
CA ASP A 200 14.96 13.66 6.40
C ASP A 200 14.30 13.58 5.02
N THR A 201 13.29 12.73 4.85
CA THR A 201 12.61 12.53 3.56
C THR A 201 11.12 12.82 3.66
N ALA A 202 10.57 13.45 2.62
CA ALA A 202 9.14 13.67 2.52
C ALA A 202 8.43 12.37 2.12
N HIS A 203 7.57 11.90 3.00
CA HIS A 203 6.63 10.81 2.73
C HIS A 203 5.24 11.41 2.54
N THR A 204 4.65 11.22 1.38
CA THR A 204 3.37 11.83 1.03
C THR A 204 2.35 10.74 0.76
N VAL A 205 1.18 10.86 1.36
CA VAL A 205 0.01 10.06 0.99
C VAL A 205 -0.96 10.92 0.21
N ILE A 206 -1.34 10.45 -0.98
CA ILE A 206 -2.37 11.06 -1.83
C ILE A 206 -3.61 10.17 -1.74
N VAL A 207 -4.71 10.73 -1.23
CA VAL A 207 -6.01 10.07 -1.19
C VAL A 207 -6.82 10.53 -2.40
N LEU A 208 -7.19 9.57 -3.26
CA LEU A 208 -7.99 9.83 -4.45
C LEU A 208 -9.33 9.09 -4.34
N ARG A 209 -10.41 9.86 -4.16
CA ARG A 209 -11.78 9.35 -4.06
C ARG A 209 -12.26 8.87 -5.42
N LYS A 210 -12.84 7.68 -5.49
CA LYS A 210 -13.50 7.14 -6.67
C LYS A 210 -14.90 7.77 -6.80
N VAL A 211 -15.09 8.64 -7.78
CA VAL A 211 -16.33 9.41 -7.98
C VAL A 211 -17.17 8.93 -9.16
N ALA A 212 -16.60 8.10 -10.03
CA ALA A 212 -17.30 7.48 -11.16
C ALA A 212 -16.68 6.11 -11.48
N PRO A 213 -17.41 5.19 -12.13
CA PRO A 213 -16.86 3.91 -12.57
C PRO A 213 -15.65 4.12 -13.49
N THR A 214 -14.65 3.27 -13.38
CA THR A 214 -13.53 3.27 -14.33
C THR A 214 -14.00 2.73 -15.67
N PRO A 215 -13.79 3.44 -16.79
CA PRO A 215 -14.19 2.97 -18.10
C PRO A 215 -13.63 1.59 -18.43
N PRO A 216 -14.38 0.70 -19.12
CA PRO A 216 -14.06 -0.71 -19.27
C PRO A 216 -12.75 -0.99 -20.04
N GLN A 217 -12.27 -0.04 -20.85
CA GLN A 217 -10.98 -0.15 -21.54
C GLN A 217 -9.76 -0.04 -20.61
N TYR A 218 -9.93 0.33 -19.34
CA TYR A 218 -8.88 0.40 -18.34
C TYR A 218 -9.02 -0.74 -17.31
N PRO A 219 -7.93 -1.29 -16.80
CA PRO A 219 -6.55 -0.97 -17.20
C PRO A 219 -6.23 -1.53 -18.57
N ARG A 220 -5.32 -0.86 -19.26
CA ARG A 220 -4.67 -1.39 -20.47
C ARG A 220 -3.61 -2.43 -20.09
N ARG A 221 -3.08 -3.16 -21.07
CA ARG A 221 -1.90 -4.02 -20.86
C ARG A 221 -0.71 -3.19 -20.36
N TYR A 222 0.05 -3.68 -19.41
CA TYR A 222 1.14 -2.95 -18.74
C TYR A 222 2.13 -2.30 -19.71
N ALA A 223 2.53 -3.04 -20.79
CA ALA A 223 3.42 -2.48 -21.80
C ALA A 223 2.86 -1.19 -22.44
N LYS A 224 1.55 -1.14 -22.68
CA LYS A 224 0.87 0.05 -23.23
C LYS A 224 0.78 1.18 -22.21
N ILE A 225 0.52 0.85 -20.96
CA ILE A 225 0.49 1.81 -19.85
C ILE A 225 1.86 2.49 -19.73
N LYS A 226 2.94 1.70 -19.74
CA LYS A 226 4.31 2.19 -19.61
C LYS A 226 4.77 3.01 -20.83
N GLN A 227 4.38 2.59 -22.02
CA GLN A 227 4.75 3.28 -23.28
C GLN A 227 4.06 4.64 -23.42
N SER A 228 2.82 4.75 -22.97
CA SER A 228 1.99 5.94 -23.11
C SER A 228 1.11 6.10 -21.87
N PRO A 229 1.67 6.56 -20.72
CA PRO A 229 0.90 6.83 -19.51
C PRO A 229 -0.25 7.82 -19.76
N LEU A 230 -1.31 7.74 -18.93
CA LEU A 230 -2.48 8.63 -19.06
C LEU A 230 -2.16 10.07 -18.69
#